data_64e353f8b4be25c14ba47835ad71b83c
#
_entry.id   64e353f8b4be25c14ba47835ad71b83c
#
_cell.length_a   1.000
_cell.length_b   1.000
_cell.length_c   1.000
_cell.angle_alpha   90.00
_cell.angle_beta   90.00
_cell.angle_gamma   90.00
#
_symmetry.space_group_name_H-M   'P 1'
#
loop_
_entity.id
_entity.type
_entity.pdbx_description
1 polymer ?
#
loop_
_entity_poly.entity_id
_entity_poly.type
_entity_poly.pdbx_seq_one_letter_code
_entity_poly.pdbx_strand_id
1 'polypeptide(L)'
;MLFAGIIVGLLVWGLVGSFIRFFVLQTPMTGMFEGFVAGVWAAWPFIHQFRVRRYNFLHPVPKEYKLAVPQAFAKVRDLLAESIYNYGDKWNIVTADPQSKKIVANLRFTDEETKMEGDARGQLHTRTERVQRLLELDVQMKETGDGTIVQVDFSPKIEGANISACDSIITGFCRNIEASMGPGVERGSAIDTRLPAPPWWLVGLTLCALLSFFTTVSVHVSDVRKKIANHPQEIEQEKVNQEQREQGMREEIWAWQRFKEGHSLK
;
A
#
# COMPACT_ATOMS: atom_id res chain seq x y z
N MET A 1 -7.58 0.70 7.64
CA MET A 1 -7.71 1.06 6.20
C MET A 1 -6.47 0.74 5.36
N LEU A 2 -5.25 1.05 5.80
CA LEU A 2 -4.04 0.69 5.03
C LEU A 2 -3.93 -0.82 4.79
N PHE A 3 -4.10 -1.63 5.83
CA PHE A 3 -4.12 -3.09 5.73
C PHE A 3 -5.21 -3.61 4.78
N ALA A 4 -6.41 -3.03 4.84
CA ALA A 4 -7.49 -3.39 3.92
C ALA A 4 -7.11 -3.10 2.47
N GLY A 5 -6.46 -1.96 2.21
CA GLY A 5 -5.96 -1.62 0.87
C GLY A 5 -4.90 -2.61 0.37
N ILE A 6 -3.95 -3.02 1.23
CA ILE A 6 -2.92 -4.01 0.88
C ILE A 6 -3.59 -5.36 0.57
N ILE A 7 -4.52 -5.82 1.41
CA ILE A 7 -5.22 -7.10 1.19
C ILE A 7 -6.01 -7.06 -0.12
N VAL A 8 -6.77 -6.00 -0.37
CA VAL A 8 -7.53 -5.84 -1.63
C VAL A 8 -6.60 -5.82 -2.82
N GLY A 9 -5.47 -5.09 -2.74
CA GLY A 9 -4.47 -5.07 -3.80
C GLY A 9 -3.89 -6.45 -4.10
N LEU A 10 -3.52 -7.22 -3.08
CA LEU A 10 -3.01 -8.58 -3.23
C LEU A 10 -4.04 -9.55 -3.81
N LEU A 11 -5.30 -9.45 -3.37
CA LEU A 11 -6.39 -10.27 -3.91
C LEU A 11 -6.64 -9.97 -5.39
N VAL A 12 -6.72 -8.68 -5.77
CA VAL A 12 -6.90 -8.29 -7.17
C VAL A 12 -5.70 -8.70 -8.01
N TRP A 13 -4.48 -8.52 -7.51
CA TRP A 13 -3.27 -9.02 -8.18
C TRP A 13 -3.35 -10.52 -8.45
N GLY A 14 -3.65 -11.32 -7.42
CA GLY A 14 -3.78 -12.76 -7.55
C GLY A 14 -4.87 -13.19 -8.53
N LEU A 15 -6.05 -12.58 -8.45
CA LEU A 15 -7.18 -12.90 -9.32
C LEU A 15 -6.92 -12.54 -10.79
N VAL A 16 -6.50 -11.30 -11.05
CA VAL A 16 -6.25 -10.82 -12.42
C VAL A 16 -5.05 -11.54 -13.03
N GLY A 17 -3.96 -11.69 -12.27
CA GLY A 17 -2.78 -12.40 -12.74
C GLY A 17 -3.07 -13.87 -13.05
N SER A 18 -3.83 -14.57 -12.19
CA SER A 18 -4.26 -15.94 -12.42
C SER A 18 -5.20 -16.05 -13.62
N PHE A 19 -6.15 -15.13 -13.76
CA PHE A 19 -7.07 -15.11 -14.89
C PHE A 19 -6.31 -14.98 -16.22
N ILE A 20 -5.39 -14.03 -16.34
CA ILE A 20 -4.59 -13.85 -17.56
C ILE A 20 -3.73 -15.09 -17.82
N ARG A 21 -3.11 -15.64 -16.79
CA ARG A 21 -2.25 -16.81 -16.90
C ARG A 21 -3.01 -18.06 -17.39
N PHE A 22 -4.15 -18.37 -16.77
CA PHE A 22 -4.84 -19.62 -17.03
C PHE A 22 -5.81 -19.57 -18.21
N PHE A 23 -6.47 -18.43 -18.41
CA PHE A 23 -7.55 -18.33 -19.39
C PHE A 23 -7.16 -17.60 -20.68
N VAL A 24 -6.17 -16.72 -20.63
CA VAL A 24 -5.81 -15.90 -21.81
C VAL A 24 -4.57 -16.42 -22.49
N LEU A 25 -3.47 -16.62 -21.78
CA LEU A 25 -2.16 -16.87 -22.38
C LEU A 25 -1.56 -18.23 -22.08
N GLN A 26 -2.03 -18.91 -21.05
CA GLN A 26 -1.60 -20.28 -20.65
C GLN A 26 -0.07 -20.44 -20.49
N THR A 27 0.64 -19.35 -20.15
CA THR A 27 2.09 -19.34 -19.99
C THR A 27 2.48 -19.03 -18.53
N PRO A 28 3.58 -19.61 -17.99
CA PRO A 28 3.86 -19.60 -16.55
C PRO A 28 4.18 -18.23 -15.94
N MET A 29 4.59 -17.24 -16.71
CA MET A 29 5.00 -15.91 -16.20
C MET A 29 4.08 -14.74 -16.63
N THR A 30 3.11 -15.01 -17.49
CA THR A 30 2.20 -13.99 -18.01
C THR A 30 1.12 -13.65 -16.99
N GLY A 31 0.74 -12.38 -16.97
CA GLY A 31 -0.31 -11.86 -16.08
C GLY A 31 0.18 -11.37 -14.72
N MET A 32 1.41 -11.67 -14.32
CA MET A 32 1.92 -11.23 -13.01
C MET A 32 2.09 -9.71 -12.95
N PHE A 33 2.61 -9.10 -14.00
CA PHE A 33 2.82 -7.65 -14.08
C PHE A 33 1.50 -6.90 -14.24
N GLU A 34 0.65 -7.33 -15.13
CA GLU A 34 -0.68 -6.77 -15.36
C GLU A 34 -1.56 -6.88 -14.12
N GLY A 35 -1.53 -8.04 -13.45
CA GLY A 35 -2.19 -8.25 -12.18
C GLY A 35 -1.66 -7.34 -11.09
N PHE A 36 -0.33 -7.13 -11.01
CA PHE A 36 0.28 -6.21 -10.06
C PHE A 36 -0.22 -4.77 -10.28
N VAL A 37 -0.24 -4.29 -11.51
CA VAL A 37 -0.76 -2.95 -11.82
C VAL A 37 -2.23 -2.82 -11.45
N ALA A 38 -3.06 -3.84 -11.73
CA ALA A 38 -4.46 -3.88 -11.31
C ALA A 38 -4.60 -3.86 -9.78
N GLY A 39 -3.75 -4.60 -9.06
CA GLY A 39 -3.69 -4.61 -7.60
C GLY A 39 -3.33 -3.24 -7.01
N VAL A 40 -2.36 -2.54 -7.59
CA VAL A 40 -1.99 -1.17 -7.18
C VAL A 40 -3.17 -0.21 -7.40
N TRP A 41 -3.87 -0.31 -8.52
CA TRP A 41 -5.08 0.49 -8.77
C TRP A 41 -6.16 0.24 -7.73
N ALA A 42 -6.40 -1.01 -7.38
CA ALA A 42 -7.40 -1.38 -6.38
C ALA A 42 -7.01 -0.91 -4.96
N ALA A 43 -5.72 -0.91 -4.62
CA ALA A 43 -5.21 -0.45 -3.34
C ALA A 43 -5.16 1.09 -3.23
N TRP A 44 -4.99 1.79 -4.34
CA TRP A 44 -4.78 3.24 -4.38
C TRP A 44 -5.84 4.06 -3.62
N PRO A 45 -7.17 3.82 -3.79
CA PRO A 45 -8.20 4.55 -3.05
C PRO A 45 -8.01 4.47 -1.53
N PHE A 46 -7.70 3.30 -1.02
CA PHE A 46 -7.52 3.06 0.42
C PHE A 46 -6.27 3.76 0.96
N ILE A 47 -5.15 3.69 0.22
CA ILE A 47 -3.90 4.37 0.57
C ILE A 47 -4.11 5.88 0.58
N HIS A 48 -4.77 6.41 -0.44
CA HIS A 48 -5.06 7.84 -0.54
C HIS A 48 -5.96 8.30 0.61
N GLN A 49 -7.09 7.64 0.85
CA GLN A 49 -7.98 7.98 1.96
C GLN A 49 -7.29 7.90 3.31
N PHE A 50 -6.43 6.89 3.51
CA PHE A 50 -5.64 6.79 4.73
C PHE A 50 -4.72 8.00 4.91
N ARG A 51 -3.97 8.40 3.86
CA ARG A 51 -3.08 9.55 3.87
C ARG A 51 -3.82 10.85 4.15
N VAL A 52 -4.95 11.08 3.49
CA VAL A 52 -5.73 12.30 3.67
C VAL A 52 -6.35 12.38 5.06
N ARG A 53 -6.93 11.28 5.56
CA ARG A 53 -7.48 11.25 6.93
C ARG A 53 -6.39 11.51 7.97
N ARG A 54 -5.21 10.92 7.78
CA ARG A 54 -4.07 11.15 8.66
C ARG A 54 -3.60 12.60 8.61
N TYR A 55 -3.51 13.18 7.41
CA TYR A 55 -3.15 14.58 7.24
C TYR A 55 -4.17 15.50 7.97
N ASN A 56 -5.46 15.32 7.71
CA ASN A 56 -6.51 16.11 8.36
C ASN A 56 -6.55 15.94 9.89
N PHE A 57 -6.15 14.77 10.38
CA PHE A 57 -6.04 14.52 11.81
C PHE A 57 -4.86 15.27 12.44
N LEU A 58 -3.71 15.31 11.77
CA LEU A 58 -2.52 16.03 12.23
C LEU A 58 -2.64 17.54 12.01
N HIS A 59 -3.43 17.98 11.04
CA HIS A 59 -3.68 19.38 10.70
C HIS A 59 -5.19 19.63 10.75
N PRO A 60 -5.77 19.73 11.95
CA PRO A 60 -7.20 19.99 12.11
C PRO A 60 -7.60 21.31 11.45
N VAL A 61 -8.84 21.39 11.01
CA VAL A 61 -9.39 22.60 10.41
C VAL A 61 -9.28 23.75 11.41
N PRO A 62 -8.75 24.94 11.02
CA PRO A 62 -8.69 26.08 11.89
C PRO A 62 -10.06 26.47 12.44
N LYS A 63 -10.13 26.80 13.71
CA LYS A 63 -11.38 27.18 14.38
C LYS A 63 -11.32 28.64 14.86
N GLU A 64 -12.40 29.35 14.65
CA GLU A 64 -12.57 30.69 15.16
C GLU A 64 -13.31 30.67 16.48
N TYR A 65 -12.73 31.35 17.47
CA TYR A 65 -13.27 31.50 18.81
C TYR A 65 -13.60 32.94 19.08
N LYS A 66 -14.69 33.22 19.80
CA LYS A 66 -15.11 34.56 20.19
C LYS A 66 -14.28 35.11 21.36
N LEU A 67 -12.98 35.14 21.19
CA LEU A 67 -12.01 35.59 22.19
C LEU A 67 -10.99 36.52 21.51
N ALA A 68 -10.51 37.52 22.24
CA ALA A 68 -9.38 38.33 21.76
C ALA A 68 -8.10 37.48 21.73
N VAL A 69 -7.19 37.78 20.79
CA VAL A 69 -5.93 37.02 20.63
C VAL A 69 -5.13 36.87 21.93
N PRO A 70 -4.95 37.91 22.76
CA PRO A 70 -4.20 37.74 24.00
C PRO A 70 -4.83 36.77 24.97
N GLN A 71 -6.17 36.72 25.03
CA GLN A 71 -6.89 35.80 25.89
C GLN A 71 -6.80 34.34 25.34
N ALA A 72 -6.96 34.16 24.03
CA ALA A 72 -6.81 32.85 23.40
C ALA A 72 -5.36 32.34 23.59
N PHE A 73 -4.36 33.21 23.40
CA PHE A 73 -2.94 32.91 23.60
C PHE A 73 -2.65 32.42 25.03
N ALA A 74 -3.14 33.17 26.04
CA ALA A 74 -2.96 32.83 27.44
C ALA A 74 -3.58 31.49 27.76
N LYS A 75 -4.82 31.23 27.30
CA LYS A 75 -5.52 29.95 27.51
C LYS A 75 -4.79 28.75 26.90
N VAL A 76 -4.27 28.89 25.67
CA VAL A 76 -3.50 27.77 25.06
C VAL A 76 -2.18 27.55 25.79
N ARG A 77 -1.48 28.62 26.17
CA ARG A 77 -0.25 28.50 26.95
C ARG A 77 -0.48 27.82 28.29
N ASP A 78 -1.51 28.22 29.01
CA ASP A 78 -1.84 27.68 30.32
C ASP A 78 -2.30 26.21 30.20
N LEU A 79 -3.09 25.87 29.17
CA LEU A 79 -3.46 24.50 28.84
C LEU A 79 -2.22 23.60 28.59
N LEU A 80 -1.22 24.10 27.87
CA LEU A 80 0.03 23.38 27.64
C LEU A 80 0.82 23.18 28.93
N ALA A 81 0.86 24.20 29.80
CA ALA A 81 1.57 24.11 31.06
C ALA A 81 0.91 23.17 32.08
N GLU A 82 -0.41 23.08 32.06
CA GLU A 82 -1.20 22.29 33.02
C GLU A 82 -1.44 20.85 32.55
N SER A 83 -1.36 20.58 31.24
CA SER A 83 -1.66 19.24 30.70
C SER A 83 -0.59 18.22 31.10
N ILE A 84 -1.04 17.17 31.78
CA ILE A 84 -0.22 16.05 32.21
C ILE A 84 -0.75 14.79 31.50
N TYR A 85 0.15 14.04 30.90
CA TYR A 85 -0.15 12.78 30.21
C TYR A 85 0.33 11.57 31.01
N ASN A 86 0.17 10.39 30.46
CA ASN A 86 0.62 9.13 31.04
C ASN A 86 2.08 9.25 31.50
N TYR A 87 2.40 8.68 32.65
CA TYR A 87 3.73 8.73 33.28
C TYR A 87 4.23 10.12 33.72
N GLY A 88 3.33 11.11 33.78
CA GLY A 88 3.69 12.48 34.20
C GLY A 88 4.34 13.31 33.11
N ASP A 89 4.28 12.87 31.87
CA ASP A 89 4.82 13.60 30.70
C ASP A 89 4.06 14.91 30.50
N LYS A 90 4.81 16.00 30.20
CA LYS A 90 4.27 17.36 30.04
C LYS A 90 4.77 17.99 28.76
N TRP A 91 3.99 18.92 28.22
CA TRP A 91 4.44 19.79 27.15
C TRP A 91 5.60 20.67 27.62
N ASN A 92 6.63 20.71 26.82
CA ASN A 92 7.70 21.70 26.96
C ASN A 92 7.47 22.81 25.91
N ILE A 93 7.15 24.01 26.37
CA ILE A 93 6.96 25.16 25.51
C ILE A 93 8.34 25.64 25.06
N VAL A 94 8.64 25.48 23.77
CA VAL A 94 9.90 25.90 23.15
C VAL A 94 9.88 27.40 22.87
N THR A 95 8.76 27.89 22.32
CA THR A 95 8.57 29.28 21.98
C THR A 95 7.12 29.67 22.26
N ALA A 96 6.94 30.78 22.93
CA ALA A 96 5.62 31.42 23.11
C ALA A 96 5.80 32.92 22.87
N ASP A 97 5.59 33.33 21.62
CA ASP A 97 5.77 34.74 21.20
C ASP A 97 4.40 35.39 20.94
N PRO A 98 3.98 36.30 21.82
CA PRO A 98 2.73 37.03 21.67
C PRO A 98 2.73 37.99 20.46
N GLN A 99 3.91 38.42 19.98
CA GLN A 99 3.98 39.36 18.85
C GLN A 99 3.72 38.63 17.53
N SER A 100 4.33 37.48 17.34
CA SER A 100 4.07 36.61 16.19
C SER A 100 2.79 35.80 16.34
N LYS A 101 2.13 35.84 17.51
CA LYS A 101 0.92 35.10 17.82
C LYS A 101 1.12 33.62 17.63
N LYS A 102 2.31 33.10 17.97
CA LYS A 102 2.75 31.71 17.73
C LYS A 102 3.22 31.03 19.01
N ILE A 103 2.80 29.79 19.22
CA ILE A 103 3.29 28.94 20.28
C ILE A 103 3.82 27.65 19.64
N VAL A 104 5.07 27.31 19.96
CA VAL A 104 5.68 26.02 19.57
C VAL A 104 5.98 25.25 20.83
N ALA A 105 5.52 24.02 20.90
CA ALA A 105 5.75 23.15 22.04
C ALA A 105 6.14 21.74 21.56
N ASN A 106 6.84 21.01 22.41
CA ASN A 106 7.13 19.62 22.19
C ASN A 106 6.72 18.76 23.40
N LEU A 107 6.26 17.55 23.13
CA LEU A 107 5.93 16.57 24.16
C LEU A 107 6.78 15.34 23.92
N ARG A 108 7.65 15.01 24.90
CA ARG A 108 8.27 13.70 24.97
C ARG A 108 7.37 12.82 25.82
N PHE A 109 6.89 11.74 25.23
CA PHE A 109 5.99 10.82 25.94
C PHE A 109 6.47 9.39 25.79
N THR A 110 6.14 8.60 26.80
CA THR A 110 6.48 7.18 26.85
C THR A 110 5.33 6.37 26.24
N ASP A 111 5.66 5.58 25.22
CA ASP A 111 4.75 4.63 24.58
C ASP A 111 5.18 3.21 24.89
N GLU A 112 4.22 2.30 25.01
CA GLU A 112 4.47 0.88 25.21
C GLU A 112 4.28 0.14 23.89
N GLU A 113 5.39 -0.35 23.32
CA GLU A 113 5.41 -1.10 22.08
C GLU A 113 5.55 -2.59 22.36
N THR A 114 4.60 -3.36 21.87
CA THR A 114 4.62 -4.81 21.98
C THR A 114 5.29 -5.42 20.77
N LYS A 115 6.45 -6.03 20.95
CA LYS A 115 7.20 -6.75 19.91
C LYS A 115 7.01 -8.25 20.06
N MET A 116 6.82 -8.94 18.94
CA MET A 116 6.87 -10.39 18.89
C MET A 116 8.29 -10.81 18.52
N GLU A 117 8.98 -11.49 19.42
CA GLU A 117 10.31 -12.03 19.19
C GLU A 117 10.23 -13.56 19.13
N GLY A 118 10.81 -14.17 18.09
CA GLY A 118 10.98 -15.61 18.00
C GLY A 118 12.26 -16.03 18.71
N ASP A 119 12.18 -17.01 19.60
CA ASP A 119 13.40 -17.61 20.17
C ASP A 119 14.08 -18.59 19.19
N ALA A 120 15.27 -19.04 19.53
CA ALA A 120 16.03 -20.01 18.72
C ALA A 120 15.31 -21.37 18.57
N ARG A 121 14.22 -21.61 19.29
CA ARG A 121 13.38 -22.82 19.23
C ARG A 121 12.09 -22.60 18.43
N GLY A 122 11.92 -21.40 17.81
CA GLY A 122 10.73 -21.06 17.02
C GLY A 122 9.50 -20.70 17.87
N GLN A 123 9.65 -20.49 19.18
CA GLN A 123 8.57 -20.02 20.02
C GLN A 123 8.49 -18.49 19.95
N LEU A 124 7.27 -17.97 19.75
CA LEU A 124 7.00 -16.55 19.73
C LEU A 124 6.75 -16.04 21.16
N HIS A 125 7.58 -15.14 21.61
CA HIS A 125 7.42 -14.43 22.87
C HIS A 125 7.00 -12.99 22.61
N THR A 126 6.09 -12.50 23.43
CA THR A 126 5.65 -11.11 23.38
C THR A 126 6.45 -10.32 24.42
N ARG A 127 7.21 -9.33 23.94
CA ARG A 127 7.96 -8.42 24.81
C ARG A 127 7.39 -7.02 24.66
N THR A 128 7.06 -6.39 25.80
CA THR A 128 6.64 -5.00 25.85
C THR A 128 7.84 -4.12 26.18
N GLU A 129 8.17 -3.20 25.30
CA GLU A 129 9.25 -2.22 25.49
C GLU A 129 8.65 -0.81 25.63
N ARG A 130 9.27 -0.01 26.51
CA ARG A 130 8.95 1.41 26.64
C ARG A 130 9.82 2.21 25.71
N VAL A 131 9.19 2.92 24.78
CA VAL A 131 9.87 3.73 23.77
C VAL A 131 9.52 5.20 23.99
N GLN A 132 10.55 6.05 24.01
CA GLN A 132 10.37 7.52 24.06
C GLN A 132 10.02 8.05 22.68
N ARG A 133 8.93 8.80 22.59
CA ARG A 133 8.46 9.40 21.36
C ARG A 133 8.35 10.92 21.50
N LEU A 134 8.46 11.63 20.39
CA LEU A 134 8.40 13.09 20.33
C LEU A 134 7.22 13.53 19.46
N LEU A 135 6.37 14.36 20.00
CA LEU A 135 5.29 15.06 19.29
C LEU A 135 5.55 16.56 19.34
N GLU A 136 5.70 17.18 18.19
CA GLU A 136 5.79 18.63 18.08
C GLU A 136 4.42 19.23 17.79
N LEU A 137 4.16 20.39 18.36
CA LEU A 137 2.94 21.16 18.22
C LEU A 137 3.29 22.59 17.80
N ASP A 138 2.65 23.06 16.75
CA ASP A 138 2.68 24.46 16.31
C ASP A 138 1.26 25.03 16.38
N VAL A 139 1.08 26.10 17.16
CA VAL A 139 -0.20 26.80 17.26
C VAL A 139 0.00 28.22 16.74
N GLN A 140 -0.77 28.57 15.72
CA GLN A 140 -0.79 29.90 15.13
C GLN A 140 -2.16 30.53 15.36
N MET A 141 -2.14 31.82 15.71
CA MET A 141 -3.35 32.57 15.98
C MET A 141 -3.44 33.80 15.05
N LYS A 142 -4.60 34.00 14.48
CA LYS A 142 -4.88 35.12 13.59
C LYS A 142 -6.11 35.86 14.10
N GLU A 143 -5.98 37.19 14.23
CA GLU A 143 -7.06 38.08 14.60
C GLU A 143 -8.08 38.20 13.47
N THR A 144 -9.35 38.13 13.82
CA THR A 144 -10.49 38.36 12.93
C THR A 144 -11.36 39.43 13.56
N GLY A 145 -12.20 40.10 12.77
CA GLY A 145 -13.04 41.18 13.30
C GLY A 145 -13.90 40.79 14.51
N ASP A 146 -14.29 39.54 14.61
CA ASP A 146 -15.19 39.05 15.69
C ASP A 146 -14.48 38.08 16.67
N GLY A 147 -13.20 37.79 16.49
CA GLY A 147 -12.52 36.83 17.35
C GLY A 147 -11.11 36.45 16.93
N THR A 148 -10.71 35.23 17.25
CA THR A 148 -9.40 34.67 16.95
C THR A 148 -9.52 33.34 16.25
N ILE A 149 -8.92 33.22 15.07
CA ILE A 149 -8.72 31.95 14.41
C ILE A 149 -7.51 31.28 15.03
N VAL A 150 -7.67 30.04 15.50
CA VAL A 150 -6.61 29.20 16.03
C VAL A 150 -6.38 28.05 15.08
N GLN A 151 -5.16 27.95 14.54
CA GLN A 151 -4.67 26.83 13.76
C GLN A 151 -3.73 26.00 14.62
N VAL A 152 -3.90 24.71 14.60
CA VAL A 152 -3.13 23.75 15.39
C VAL A 152 -2.55 22.70 14.43
N ASP A 153 -1.23 22.56 14.43
CA ASP A 153 -0.54 21.63 13.58
C ASP A 153 0.34 20.69 14.43
N PHE A 154 0.16 19.39 14.26
CA PHE A 154 0.93 18.39 14.97
C PHE A 154 1.94 17.72 14.04
N SER A 155 3.18 17.54 14.52
CA SER A 155 4.27 16.88 13.80
C SER A 155 4.85 15.75 14.67
N PRO A 156 4.36 14.53 14.54
CA PRO A 156 4.96 13.40 15.24
C PRO A 156 6.34 13.07 14.64
N LYS A 157 7.38 13.10 15.47
CA LYS A 157 8.74 12.66 15.14
C LYS A 157 8.91 11.22 15.60
N ILE A 158 8.23 10.32 14.93
CA ILE A 158 8.18 8.90 15.27
C ILE A 158 8.76 8.12 14.10
N GLU A 159 9.78 7.33 14.38
CA GLU A 159 10.28 6.34 13.45
C GLU A 159 9.33 5.14 13.47
N GLY A 160 8.78 4.79 12.30
CA GLY A 160 7.85 3.67 12.15
C GLY A 160 6.38 4.05 11.98
N ALA A 161 5.54 3.03 11.81
CA ALA A 161 4.15 3.18 11.40
C ALA A 161 3.15 3.48 12.54
N ASN A 162 3.57 3.38 13.80
CA ASN A 162 2.64 3.43 14.93
C ASN A 162 2.41 4.85 15.44
N ILE A 163 1.52 5.60 14.75
CA ILE A 163 1.09 6.95 15.17
C ILE A 163 -0.11 6.90 16.11
N SER A 164 -0.73 5.73 16.27
CA SER A 164 -1.89 5.57 17.16
C SER A 164 -1.59 5.99 18.61
N ALA A 165 -0.34 5.91 19.04
CA ALA A 165 0.11 6.41 20.33
C ALA A 165 -0.14 7.93 20.51
N CYS A 166 -0.12 8.72 19.43
CA CYS A 166 -0.41 10.15 19.47
C CYS A 166 -1.90 10.47 19.43
N ASP A 167 -2.76 9.53 18.99
CA ASP A 167 -4.16 9.82 18.70
C ASP A 167 -4.92 10.30 19.93
N SER A 168 -4.68 9.69 21.08
CA SER A 168 -5.31 10.09 22.35
C SER A 168 -4.84 11.45 22.82
N ILE A 169 -3.54 11.76 22.63
CA ILE A 169 -2.93 13.04 23.00
C ILE A 169 -3.51 14.16 22.15
N ILE A 170 -3.52 13.98 20.82
CA ILE A 170 -4.03 14.96 19.86
C ILE A 170 -5.53 15.22 20.08
N THR A 171 -6.31 14.14 20.19
CA THR A 171 -7.75 14.27 20.44
C THR A 171 -8.05 14.91 21.77
N GLY A 172 -7.31 14.55 22.82
CA GLY A 172 -7.42 15.14 24.14
C GLY A 172 -7.10 16.63 24.13
N PHE A 173 -6.00 17.01 23.48
CA PHE A 173 -5.60 18.41 23.38
C PHE A 173 -6.63 19.27 22.63
N CYS A 174 -7.12 18.81 21.47
CA CYS A 174 -8.15 19.51 20.71
C CYS A 174 -9.45 19.69 21.53
N ARG A 175 -9.87 18.64 22.25
CA ARG A 175 -11.04 18.73 23.15
C ARG A 175 -10.83 19.73 24.28
N ASN A 176 -9.66 19.75 24.88
CA ASN A 176 -9.33 20.68 25.95
C ASN A 176 -9.31 22.13 25.49
N ILE A 177 -8.83 22.40 24.27
CA ILE A 177 -8.93 23.73 23.65
C ILE A 177 -10.40 24.16 23.54
N GLU A 178 -11.27 23.31 23.04
CA GLU A 178 -12.71 23.61 22.92
C GLU A 178 -13.37 23.82 24.27
N ALA A 179 -13.02 23.00 25.27
CA ALA A 179 -13.54 23.15 26.62
C ALA A 179 -13.09 24.48 27.26
N SER A 180 -11.86 24.93 26.98
CA SER A 180 -11.29 26.17 27.55
C SER A 180 -11.77 27.42 26.83
N MET A 181 -11.92 27.38 25.49
CA MET A 181 -12.24 28.57 24.68
C MET A 181 -13.73 28.67 24.31
N GLY A 182 -14.51 27.60 24.54
CA GLY A 182 -15.88 27.48 24.08
C GLY A 182 -15.99 26.86 22.67
N PRO A 183 -17.21 26.74 22.15
CA PRO A 183 -17.42 26.17 20.83
C PRO A 183 -16.81 27.04 19.75
N GLY A 184 -15.88 26.50 18.99
CA GLY A 184 -15.25 27.16 17.83
C GLY A 184 -16.04 26.93 16.56
N VAL A 185 -16.03 27.90 15.66
CA VAL A 185 -16.57 27.81 14.30
C VAL A 185 -15.46 27.43 13.35
N GLU A 186 -15.62 26.34 12.61
CA GLU A 186 -14.63 25.92 11.61
C GLU A 186 -14.47 26.96 10.50
N ARG A 187 -13.23 27.36 10.24
CA ARG A 187 -12.86 28.31 9.19
C ARG A 187 -11.95 27.63 8.17
N GLY A 188 -12.55 27.09 7.14
CA GLY A 188 -11.87 26.33 6.11
C GLY A 188 -12.57 25.01 5.86
N SER A 189 -11.98 24.19 5.04
CA SER A 189 -12.42 22.82 4.78
C SER A 189 -11.26 21.87 4.97
N ALA A 190 -11.52 20.73 5.58
CA ALA A 190 -10.58 19.61 5.55
C ALA A 190 -10.27 19.23 4.08
N ILE A 191 -9.07 18.72 3.83
CA ILE A 191 -8.76 18.21 2.50
C ILE A 191 -9.77 17.13 2.14
N ASP A 192 -10.37 17.28 0.96
CA ASP A 192 -11.38 16.35 0.48
C ASP A 192 -10.79 14.94 0.33
N THR A 193 -11.47 13.96 0.88
CA THR A 193 -11.12 12.54 0.74
C THR A 193 -11.51 11.96 -0.61
N ARG A 194 -12.15 12.76 -1.50
CA ARG A 194 -12.45 12.32 -2.85
C ARG A 194 -11.17 11.96 -3.56
N LEU A 195 -11.27 10.93 -4.40
CA LEU A 195 -10.12 10.44 -5.13
C LEU A 195 -9.57 11.53 -6.04
N PRO A 196 -8.32 11.95 -5.85
CA PRO A 196 -7.67 12.82 -6.83
C PRO A 196 -7.47 12.04 -8.13
N ALA A 197 -7.18 12.76 -9.21
CA ALA A 197 -6.69 12.13 -10.43
C ALA A 197 -5.52 11.17 -10.09
N PRO A 198 -5.47 10.00 -10.71
CA PRO A 198 -4.39 9.06 -10.47
C PRO A 198 -3.04 9.72 -10.76
N PRO A 199 -2.00 9.43 -9.98
CA PRO A 199 -0.70 10.02 -10.21
C PRO A 199 -0.15 9.56 -11.57
N TRP A 200 0.54 10.44 -12.26
CA TRP A 200 1.05 10.22 -13.62
C TRP A 200 1.90 8.92 -13.74
N TRP A 201 2.65 8.56 -12.70
CA TRP A 201 3.44 7.33 -12.69
C TRP A 201 2.55 6.06 -12.76
N LEU A 202 1.37 6.09 -12.13
CA LEU A 202 0.42 4.97 -12.17
C LEU A 202 -0.22 4.84 -13.56
N VAL A 203 -0.47 5.96 -14.23
CA VAL A 203 -0.91 5.98 -15.63
C VAL A 203 0.19 5.40 -16.53
N GLY A 204 1.45 5.81 -16.31
CA GLY A 204 2.61 5.25 -17.03
C GLY A 204 2.75 3.74 -16.87
N LEU A 205 2.64 3.24 -15.62
CA LEU A 205 2.65 1.80 -15.36
C LEU A 205 1.51 1.06 -16.07
N THR A 206 0.34 1.66 -16.13
CA THR A 206 -0.81 1.07 -16.83
C THR A 206 -0.56 0.97 -18.34
N LEU A 207 0.01 2.01 -18.95
CA LEU A 207 0.39 1.96 -20.36
C LEU A 207 1.45 0.88 -20.63
N CYS A 208 2.46 0.76 -19.76
CA CYS A 208 3.46 -0.31 -19.86
C CYS A 208 2.82 -1.70 -19.74
N ALA A 209 1.87 -1.89 -18.80
CA ALA A 209 1.18 -3.16 -18.65
C ALA A 209 0.32 -3.51 -19.87
N LEU A 210 -0.36 -2.54 -20.44
CA LEU A 210 -1.13 -2.72 -21.69
C LEU A 210 -0.21 -3.10 -22.87
N LEU A 211 0.92 -2.41 -23.03
CA LEU A 211 1.89 -2.73 -24.09
C LEU A 211 2.46 -4.14 -23.87
N SER A 212 2.83 -4.50 -22.65
CA SER A 212 3.28 -5.85 -22.29
C SER A 212 2.23 -6.90 -22.67
N PHE A 213 0.97 -6.68 -22.27
CA PHE A 213 -0.13 -7.58 -22.59
C PHE A 213 -0.32 -7.75 -24.10
N PHE A 214 -0.41 -6.67 -24.86
CA PHE A 214 -0.62 -6.74 -26.31
C PHE A 214 0.54 -7.40 -27.05
N THR A 215 1.79 -7.14 -26.64
CA THR A 215 2.94 -7.81 -27.23
C THR A 215 2.92 -9.30 -26.97
N THR A 216 2.62 -9.72 -25.73
CA THR A 216 2.56 -11.15 -25.36
C THR A 216 1.41 -11.86 -26.07
N VAL A 217 0.24 -11.25 -26.18
CA VAL A 217 -0.89 -11.77 -26.96
C VAL A 217 -0.51 -11.92 -28.44
N SER A 218 0.15 -10.92 -29.03
CA SER A 218 0.56 -10.95 -30.43
C SER A 218 1.55 -12.09 -30.72
N VAL A 219 2.53 -12.29 -29.84
CA VAL A 219 3.48 -13.42 -29.94
C VAL A 219 2.74 -14.75 -29.82
N HIS A 220 1.87 -14.89 -28.81
CA HIS A 220 1.10 -16.12 -28.61
C HIS A 220 0.22 -16.49 -29.82
N VAL A 221 -0.51 -15.51 -30.36
CA VAL A 221 -1.32 -15.70 -31.58
C VAL A 221 -0.47 -16.09 -32.77
N SER A 222 0.72 -15.49 -32.94
CA SER A 222 1.67 -15.86 -33.98
C SER A 222 2.14 -17.32 -33.85
N ASP A 223 2.47 -17.74 -32.63
CA ASP A 223 2.92 -19.10 -32.36
C ASP A 223 1.81 -20.14 -32.58
N VAL A 224 0.58 -19.82 -32.16
CA VAL A 224 -0.58 -20.69 -32.43
C VAL A 224 -0.83 -20.80 -33.95
N ARG A 225 -0.76 -19.70 -34.69
CA ARG A 225 -0.89 -19.73 -36.17
C ARG A 225 0.19 -20.58 -36.81
N LYS A 226 1.45 -20.46 -36.37
CA LYS A 226 2.55 -21.31 -36.88
C LYS A 226 2.30 -22.80 -36.59
N LYS A 227 1.86 -23.15 -35.38
CA LYS A 227 1.52 -24.55 -35.03
C LYS A 227 0.39 -25.10 -35.90
N ILE A 228 -0.67 -24.32 -36.13
CA ILE A 228 -1.76 -24.72 -37.03
C ILE A 228 -1.26 -24.88 -38.46
N ALA A 229 -0.42 -23.98 -38.95
CA ALA A 229 0.14 -24.07 -40.31
C ALA A 229 1.09 -25.26 -40.50
N ASN A 230 1.84 -25.66 -39.46
CA ASN A 230 2.77 -26.75 -39.49
C ASN A 230 2.11 -28.13 -39.20
N HIS A 231 0.93 -28.14 -38.61
CA HIS A 231 0.24 -29.37 -38.24
C HIS A 231 0.02 -30.37 -39.38
N PRO A 232 -0.35 -29.96 -40.62
CA PRO A 232 -0.42 -30.87 -41.74
C PRO A 232 0.93 -31.51 -42.08
N GLN A 233 2.03 -30.79 -41.98
CA GLN A 233 3.38 -31.30 -42.27
C GLN A 233 3.87 -32.28 -41.20
N GLU A 234 3.52 -32.07 -39.94
CA GLU A 234 3.83 -32.99 -38.85
C GLU A 234 3.09 -34.30 -39.02
N ILE A 235 1.80 -34.27 -39.41
CA ILE A 235 1.01 -35.47 -39.70
C ILE A 235 1.59 -36.26 -40.90
N GLU A 236 2.06 -35.54 -41.92
CA GLU A 236 2.67 -36.17 -43.10
C GLU A 236 4.02 -36.80 -42.77
N GLN A 237 4.84 -36.14 -41.94
CA GLN A 237 6.09 -36.72 -41.42
C GLN A 237 5.86 -37.92 -40.52
N GLU A 238 4.85 -37.91 -39.67
CA GLU A 238 4.50 -39.07 -38.85
C GLU A 238 4.08 -40.27 -39.72
N LYS A 239 3.29 -40.07 -40.77
CA LYS A 239 2.93 -41.12 -41.73
C LYS A 239 4.16 -41.70 -42.42
N VAL A 240 5.05 -40.84 -42.91
CA VAL A 240 6.30 -41.28 -43.54
C VAL A 240 7.19 -42.08 -42.59
N ASN A 241 7.31 -41.61 -41.33
CA ASN A 241 8.07 -42.33 -40.31
C ASN A 241 7.41 -43.68 -39.94
N GLN A 242 6.09 -43.75 -39.95
CA GLN A 242 5.36 -44.98 -39.70
C GLN A 242 5.53 -46.00 -40.82
N GLU A 243 5.44 -45.55 -42.08
CA GLU A 243 5.71 -46.37 -43.26
C GLU A 243 7.15 -46.91 -43.30
N GLN A 244 8.13 -46.07 -42.93
CA GLN A 244 9.54 -46.51 -42.83
C GLN A 244 9.73 -47.57 -41.75
N ARG A 245 9.08 -47.43 -40.58
CA ARG A 245 9.12 -48.44 -39.53
C ARG A 245 8.48 -49.77 -39.97
N GLU A 246 7.36 -49.69 -40.68
CA GLU A 246 6.70 -50.89 -41.22
C GLU A 246 7.54 -51.57 -42.28
N GLN A 247 8.21 -50.81 -43.17
CA GLN A 247 9.14 -51.36 -44.15
C GLN A 247 10.34 -52.04 -43.49
N GLY A 248 10.94 -51.39 -42.48
CA GLY A 248 12.02 -52.01 -41.69
C GLY A 248 11.63 -53.31 -41.03
N MET A 249 10.43 -53.35 -40.39
CA MET A 249 9.90 -54.59 -39.81
C MET A 249 9.65 -55.71 -40.87
N ARG A 250 9.15 -55.35 -42.04
CA ARG A 250 8.97 -56.31 -43.13
C ARG A 250 10.31 -56.89 -43.61
N GLU A 251 11.31 -56.06 -43.74
CA GLU A 251 12.66 -56.49 -44.15
C GLU A 251 13.29 -57.41 -43.08
N GLU A 252 13.12 -57.11 -41.81
CA GLU A 252 13.58 -57.99 -40.73
C GLU A 252 12.86 -59.34 -40.73
N ILE A 253 11.56 -59.32 -40.92
CA ILE A 253 10.75 -60.59 -41.02
C ILE A 253 11.21 -61.44 -42.24
N TRP A 254 11.47 -60.73 -43.39
CA TRP A 254 11.96 -61.46 -44.59
C TRP A 254 13.39 -61.97 -44.40
N ALA A 255 14.26 -61.24 -43.72
CA ALA A 255 15.59 -61.70 -43.38
C ALA A 255 15.56 -62.93 -42.47
N TRP A 256 14.64 -62.91 -41.49
CA TRP A 256 14.45 -63.97 -40.53
C TRP A 256 13.85 -65.23 -41.19
N GLN A 257 12.92 -65.13 -42.15
CA GLN A 257 12.38 -66.17 -42.92
C GLN A 257 13.45 -66.87 -43.80
N ARG A 258 14.28 -66.08 -44.52
CA ARG A 258 15.40 -66.62 -45.29
C ARG A 258 16.43 -67.33 -44.41
N PHE A 259 16.68 -66.89 -43.24
CA PHE A 259 17.58 -67.52 -42.29
C PHE A 259 17.06 -68.88 -41.85
N LYS A 260 15.74 -69.02 -41.58
CA LYS A 260 15.09 -70.26 -41.22
C LYS A 260 15.11 -71.23 -42.38
N GLU A 261 14.80 -70.85 -43.60
CA GLU A 261 14.81 -71.69 -44.75
C GLU A 261 16.23 -72.23 -45.07
N GLY A 262 17.25 -71.38 -44.88
CA GLY A 262 18.62 -71.83 -45.05
C GLY A 262 19.16 -72.81 -44.01
N HIS A 263 18.52 -72.85 -42.82
CA HIS A 263 18.88 -73.81 -41.73
C HIS A 263 18.02 -75.10 -41.71
N SER A 264 16.93 -75.16 -42.46
CA SER A 264 16.06 -76.36 -42.52
C SER A 264 16.54 -77.32 -43.62
N LEU A 265 17.57 -76.97 -44.38
CA LEU A 265 18.17 -77.83 -45.46
C LEU A 265 19.50 -78.46 -45.04
N LYS A 266 19.81 -78.52 -43.78
CA LYS A 266 20.88 -79.35 -43.19
C LYS A 266 20.24 -80.27 -42.17
#